data_7a8d40e677909885cb7a29377b25b5f4
#
_entry.id   7a8d40e677909885cb7a29377b25b5f4
#
_cell.length_a   1.000
_cell.length_b   1.000
_cell.length_c   1.000
_cell.angle_alpha   90.00
_cell.angle_beta   90.00
_cell.angle_gamma   90.00
#
_symmetry.space_group_name_H-M   'P 1'
#
loop_
_entity.id
_entity.type
_entity.pdbx_description
1 polymer ?
#
loop_
_entity_poly.entity_id
_entity_poly.type
_entity_poly.pdbx_seq_one_letter_code
_entity_poly.pdbx_strand_id
1 'polypeptide(L)'
;MSSSRESGIGPEEQTTTDNDDKLSLENLNLDELKTLVSIWRTRSLNAPSPVQQFGPCGRIMKTSALVTTIQDPASQRLTWSKNPLSVLVIKKVRDMSVLPPFIELVRWLIQEKSMIVFVEHSVMEDTMLSSNSGFMEIREKLNSFQDSKDDLTDKIDFIICLGGDGTLLYASLLFQQSVPPVMAFHLGSLGFLTPFKFDNFQQQVTNVLEGHAALTLRSRLRCIIVRKNEDKEKPQPNLLVLNEVVIDRGPSPYLSNIDLFLDGKYITSVQGDGLIVSTPTGSTAYAVAAGASMIHPSVPAIMVTPICPHSLSFRPIVVPAGVELKIMLSPDARSTAWVSFDGRNQQELCADDSLRVTTSIFSLPSICAQDQISDWFDSLAECLHWNVRKRQKHFEELSDLAHCKYEDSLNSTSKDTLLVTD
;
A
#
# COMPACT_ATOMS: atom_id res chain seq x y z
N MET A 1 -82.95 -7.33 -20.36
CA MET A 1 -83.11 -8.76 -20.71
C MET A 1 -81.79 -9.32 -21.17
N SER A 2 -81.34 -10.31 -20.48
CA SER A 2 -80.39 -11.41 -20.81
C SER A 2 -78.97 -10.97 -21.01
N SER A 3 -78.17 -11.31 -20.21
CA SER A 3 -77.58 -12.52 -19.60
C SER A 3 -76.15 -12.72 -20.12
N SER A 4 -75.23 -12.45 -19.28
CA SER A 4 -74.20 -13.29 -18.71
C SER A 4 -73.48 -14.28 -19.65
N ARG A 5 -72.16 -14.22 -19.65
CA ARG A 5 -71.31 -15.34 -19.29
C ARG A 5 -69.86 -14.88 -19.10
N GLU A 6 -69.39 -15.08 -17.88
CA GLU A 6 -67.98 -15.10 -17.51
C GLU A 6 -67.29 -16.29 -18.15
N SER A 7 -66.10 -16.08 -18.60
CA SER A 7 -65.10 -17.13 -18.75
C SER A 7 -63.72 -16.60 -18.31
N GLY A 8 -63.24 -17.09 -17.18
CA GLY A 8 -61.96 -16.77 -16.61
C GLY A 8 -60.81 -17.33 -17.50
N ILE A 9 -59.81 -16.55 -17.63
CA ILE A 9 -58.48 -16.98 -18.13
C ILE A 9 -57.50 -16.58 -17.03
N GLY A 10 -56.84 -17.62 -16.45
CA GLY A 10 -55.81 -17.48 -15.44
C GLY A 10 -54.55 -16.82 -16.05
N PRO A 11 -53.68 -16.28 -15.20
CA PRO A 11 -52.45 -15.67 -15.69
C PRO A 11 -51.46 -16.73 -16.15
N GLU A 12 -51.06 -16.66 -17.41
CA GLU A 12 -49.89 -17.36 -17.95
C GLU A 12 -48.63 -16.83 -17.24
N GLU A 13 -47.94 -17.74 -16.58
CA GLU A 13 -46.56 -17.54 -16.15
C GLU A 13 -45.69 -17.36 -17.39
N GLN A 14 -45.29 -16.11 -17.69
CA GLN A 14 -44.18 -15.83 -18.57
C GLN A 14 -42.89 -16.13 -17.82
N THR A 15 -42.34 -17.30 -18.07
CA THR A 15 -40.93 -17.61 -17.78
C THR A 15 -40.06 -16.72 -18.66
N THR A 16 -39.60 -15.59 -18.12
CA THR A 16 -38.49 -14.85 -18.70
C THR A 16 -37.23 -15.67 -18.46
N THR A 17 -36.74 -16.28 -19.51
CA THR A 17 -35.37 -16.81 -19.56
C THR A 17 -34.41 -15.65 -19.45
N ASP A 18 -33.84 -15.42 -18.27
CA ASP A 18 -32.66 -14.60 -18.07
C ASP A 18 -31.49 -15.28 -18.81
N ASN A 19 -31.28 -14.86 -20.03
CA ASN A 19 -29.98 -15.00 -20.68
C ASN A 19 -29.04 -13.99 -20.03
N ASP A 20 -28.45 -14.39 -18.90
CA ASP A 20 -27.25 -13.79 -18.39
C ASP A 20 -26.12 -14.04 -19.41
N ASP A 21 -25.94 -13.10 -20.32
CA ASP A 21 -24.71 -12.93 -21.07
C ASP A 21 -23.58 -12.65 -20.07
N LYS A 22 -23.03 -13.71 -19.50
CA LYS A 22 -21.71 -13.68 -18.87
C LYS A 22 -20.71 -13.40 -19.99
N LEU A 23 -20.45 -12.11 -20.24
CA LEU A 23 -19.25 -11.67 -20.92
C LEU A 23 -18.06 -12.20 -20.11
N SER A 24 -17.50 -13.31 -20.56
CA SER A 24 -16.27 -13.86 -20.00
C SER A 24 -15.15 -12.89 -20.34
N LEU A 25 -14.60 -12.22 -19.33
CA LEU A 25 -13.46 -11.30 -19.43
C LEU A 25 -12.19 -11.97 -19.99
N GLU A 26 -12.22 -13.27 -20.20
CA GLU A 26 -11.09 -14.08 -20.67
C GLU A 26 -10.72 -13.85 -22.14
N ASN A 27 -11.56 -13.17 -22.93
CA ASN A 27 -11.36 -12.97 -24.37
C ASN A 27 -11.28 -11.50 -24.81
N LEU A 28 -11.22 -10.55 -23.89
CA LEU A 28 -11.14 -9.13 -24.22
C LEU A 28 -9.70 -8.75 -24.62
N ASN A 29 -9.55 -8.14 -25.79
CA ASN A 29 -8.28 -7.58 -26.21
C ASN A 29 -7.92 -6.31 -25.38
N LEU A 30 -6.67 -5.87 -25.48
CA LEU A 30 -6.14 -4.73 -24.68
C LEU A 30 -6.92 -3.42 -24.94
N ASP A 31 -7.49 -3.24 -26.11
CA ASP A 31 -8.21 -2.02 -26.49
C ASP A 31 -9.66 -2.04 -25.98
N GLU A 32 -10.28 -3.21 -25.91
CA GLU A 32 -11.58 -3.40 -25.24
C GLU A 32 -11.45 -3.18 -23.72
N LEU A 33 -10.36 -3.63 -23.10
CA LEU A 33 -10.03 -3.33 -21.70
C LEU A 33 -9.82 -1.83 -21.47
N LYS A 34 -9.15 -1.12 -22.41
CA LYS A 34 -8.98 0.34 -22.34
C LYS A 34 -10.32 1.07 -22.48
N THR A 35 -11.21 0.59 -23.34
CA THR A 35 -12.54 1.16 -23.54
C THR A 35 -13.40 0.95 -22.29
N LEU A 36 -13.39 -0.23 -21.70
CA LEU A 36 -14.05 -0.50 -20.42
C LEU A 36 -13.50 0.40 -19.31
N VAL A 37 -12.19 0.55 -19.20
CA VAL A 37 -11.55 1.44 -18.21
C VAL A 37 -11.95 2.91 -18.43
N SER A 38 -12.15 3.36 -19.66
CA SER A 38 -12.61 4.72 -19.96
C SER A 38 -14.07 4.95 -19.52
N ILE A 39 -14.91 3.94 -19.67
CA ILE A 39 -16.32 3.98 -19.23
C ILE A 39 -16.41 3.97 -17.68
N TRP A 40 -15.45 3.35 -16.99
CA TRP A 40 -15.42 3.24 -15.53
C TRP A 40 -14.96 4.53 -14.83
N ARG A 41 -14.39 5.49 -15.54
CA ARG A 41 -14.00 6.81 -14.99
C ARG A 41 -15.16 7.63 -14.45
N THR A 42 -16.40 7.34 -14.84
CA THR A 42 -17.61 8.08 -14.45
C THR A 42 -18.49 7.33 -13.46
N ARG A 43 -18.09 6.14 -12.98
CA ARG A 43 -18.93 5.32 -12.12
C ARG A 43 -18.51 5.39 -10.65
N SER A 44 -19.53 5.37 -9.79
CA SER A 44 -19.46 5.34 -8.34
C SER A 44 -18.33 4.43 -7.81
N LEU A 45 -17.67 4.88 -6.74
CA LEU A 45 -16.67 4.14 -5.95
C LEU A 45 -17.16 2.76 -5.46
N ASN A 46 -18.45 2.47 -5.57
CA ASN A 46 -19.09 1.21 -5.17
C ASN A 46 -19.14 0.16 -6.30
N ALA A 47 -18.59 0.44 -7.48
CA ALA A 47 -18.52 -0.57 -8.54
C ALA A 47 -17.51 -1.64 -8.16
N PRO A 48 -17.85 -2.95 -8.29
CA PRO A 48 -16.89 -4.01 -8.01
C PRO A 48 -15.66 -3.86 -8.92
N SER A 49 -14.46 -4.03 -8.34
CA SER A 49 -13.22 -4.03 -9.12
C SER A 49 -13.33 -5.10 -10.23
N PRO A 50 -13.04 -4.78 -11.48
CA PRO A 50 -13.05 -5.76 -12.57
C PRO A 50 -11.98 -6.84 -12.38
N VAL A 51 -10.93 -6.56 -11.60
CA VAL A 51 -9.82 -7.50 -11.34
C VAL A 51 -9.97 -8.06 -9.94
N GLN A 52 -10.43 -9.32 -9.86
CA GLN A 52 -10.56 -10.06 -8.60
C GLN A 52 -9.49 -11.15 -8.45
N GLN A 53 -8.57 -11.22 -9.38
CA GLN A 53 -7.51 -12.22 -9.43
C GLN A 53 -6.15 -11.56 -9.23
N PHE A 54 -5.29 -12.16 -8.40
CA PHE A 54 -3.96 -11.68 -8.08
C PHE A 54 -2.94 -12.75 -8.41
N GLY A 55 -2.15 -12.50 -9.46
CA GLY A 55 -1.31 -13.53 -10.05
C GLY A 55 -2.15 -14.70 -10.63
N PRO A 56 -1.52 -15.83 -10.95
CA PRO A 56 -2.22 -16.96 -11.58
C PRO A 56 -3.23 -17.65 -10.68
N CYS A 57 -3.07 -17.62 -9.36
CA CYS A 57 -3.83 -18.46 -8.42
C CYS A 57 -4.59 -17.67 -7.33
N GLY A 58 -4.18 -16.42 -7.02
CA GLY A 58 -4.77 -15.65 -5.92
C GLY A 58 -6.15 -15.10 -6.26
N ARG A 59 -7.13 -15.27 -5.39
CA ARG A 59 -8.50 -14.75 -5.52
C ARG A 59 -9.02 -14.19 -4.21
N ILE A 60 -9.99 -13.29 -4.27
CA ILE A 60 -10.74 -12.83 -3.11
C ILE A 60 -11.97 -13.72 -2.92
N MET A 61 -12.17 -14.20 -1.71
CA MET A 61 -13.41 -14.86 -1.33
C MET A 61 -14.53 -13.81 -1.22
N LYS A 62 -15.58 -13.96 -2.03
CA LYS A 62 -16.82 -13.20 -1.86
C LYS A 62 -17.64 -13.86 -0.76
N THR A 63 -17.84 -13.15 0.32
CA THR A 63 -18.85 -13.56 1.32
C THR A 63 -20.23 -13.23 0.75
N SER A 64 -20.98 -14.23 0.33
CA SER A 64 -22.27 -14.11 -0.36
C SER A 64 -23.41 -13.54 0.49
N ALA A 65 -23.18 -13.21 1.77
CA ALA A 65 -24.25 -12.90 2.72
C ALA A 65 -24.54 -11.41 2.92
N LEU A 66 -23.72 -10.49 2.42
CA LEU A 66 -23.91 -9.07 2.69
C LEU A 66 -23.62 -8.24 1.42
N VAL A 67 -24.66 -8.06 0.61
CA VAL A 67 -24.76 -6.90 -0.29
C VAL A 67 -25.04 -5.68 0.61
N THR A 68 -24.10 -5.34 1.45
CA THR A 68 -24.10 -4.06 2.13
C THR A 68 -23.26 -3.09 1.31
N THR A 69 -23.75 -1.90 1.17
CA THR A 69 -23.20 -0.77 0.41
C THR A 69 -21.80 -0.36 0.91
N ILE A 70 -21.32 -0.93 2.01
CA ILE A 70 -20.02 -0.71 2.61
C ILE A 70 -19.34 -2.07 2.71
N GLN A 71 -18.27 -2.27 1.94
CA GLN A 71 -17.42 -3.46 2.11
C GLN A 71 -16.76 -3.37 3.48
N ASP A 72 -17.03 -4.35 4.34
CA ASP A 72 -16.26 -4.52 5.57
C ASP A 72 -14.80 -4.85 5.19
N PRO A 73 -13.84 -4.00 5.53
CA PRO A 73 -12.44 -4.24 5.26
C PRO A 73 -11.94 -5.58 5.83
N ALA A 74 -12.48 -5.99 6.99
CA ALA A 74 -12.11 -7.25 7.65
C ALA A 74 -12.60 -8.52 6.91
N SER A 75 -13.46 -8.37 5.90
CA SER A 75 -14.03 -9.51 5.18
C SER A 75 -13.17 -10.02 4.01
N GLN A 76 -12.08 -9.34 3.67
CA GLN A 76 -11.24 -9.74 2.54
C GLN A 76 -10.27 -10.85 2.95
N ARG A 77 -10.50 -12.06 2.43
CA ARG A 77 -9.66 -13.22 2.67
C ARG A 77 -9.07 -13.76 1.38
N LEU A 78 -7.81 -14.20 1.47
CA LEU A 78 -7.14 -14.91 0.39
C LEU A 78 -7.77 -16.30 0.21
N THR A 79 -8.05 -16.65 -1.04
CA THR A 79 -8.36 -18.02 -1.44
C THR A 79 -7.53 -18.38 -2.66
N TRP A 80 -7.12 -19.64 -2.75
CA TRP A 80 -6.39 -20.15 -3.87
C TRP A 80 -7.32 -20.92 -4.80
N SER A 81 -7.36 -20.60 -6.08
CA SER A 81 -8.09 -21.36 -7.08
C SER A 81 -7.41 -22.68 -7.42
N LYS A 82 -6.08 -22.72 -7.26
CA LYS A 82 -5.19 -23.87 -7.37
C LYS A 82 -4.13 -23.71 -6.28
N ASN A 83 -3.57 -24.81 -5.83
CA ASN A 83 -2.45 -24.73 -4.89
C ASN A 83 -1.29 -23.93 -5.49
N PRO A 84 -0.78 -22.90 -4.81
CA PRO A 84 0.34 -22.14 -5.30
C PRO A 84 1.59 -23.02 -5.35
N LEU A 85 2.30 -22.98 -6.49
CA LEU A 85 3.47 -23.79 -6.74
C LEU A 85 4.76 -22.96 -6.82
N SER A 86 4.64 -21.72 -7.25
CA SER A 86 5.77 -20.83 -7.48
C SER A 86 5.79 -19.67 -6.50
N VAL A 87 6.94 -19.38 -5.94
CA VAL A 87 7.14 -18.29 -4.99
C VAL A 87 8.35 -17.43 -5.39
N LEU A 88 8.18 -16.12 -5.37
CA LEU A 88 9.26 -15.17 -5.51
C LEU A 88 9.72 -14.72 -4.13
N VAL A 89 11.00 -14.94 -3.82
CA VAL A 89 11.60 -14.48 -2.56
C VAL A 89 12.51 -13.29 -2.83
N ILE A 90 12.16 -12.14 -2.24
CA ILE A 90 12.91 -10.89 -2.35
C ILE A 90 13.57 -10.61 -1.00
N LYS A 91 14.90 -10.46 -0.99
CA LYS A 91 15.64 -10.10 0.22
C LYS A 91 16.14 -8.65 0.17
N LYS A 92 16.26 -8.01 1.32
CA LYS A 92 16.91 -6.70 1.43
C LYS A 92 18.34 -6.76 0.90
N VAL A 93 18.70 -5.80 0.06
CA VAL A 93 20.03 -5.72 -0.57
C VAL A 93 21.05 -5.19 0.44
N ARG A 94 22.28 -5.71 0.41
CA ARG A 94 23.42 -5.25 1.23
C ARG A 94 23.20 -5.35 2.74
N ASP A 95 22.36 -6.25 3.19
CA ASP A 95 22.12 -6.50 4.61
C ASP A 95 22.49 -7.94 4.96
N MET A 96 23.56 -8.09 5.74
CA MET A 96 24.10 -9.40 6.14
C MET A 96 23.16 -10.15 7.08
N SER A 97 22.39 -9.44 7.88
CA SER A 97 21.47 -10.03 8.84
C SER A 97 20.33 -10.83 8.19
N VAL A 98 20.04 -10.52 6.92
CA VAL A 98 18.98 -11.16 6.13
C VAL A 98 19.44 -12.53 5.57
N LEU A 99 20.73 -12.81 5.47
CA LEU A 99 21.23 -14.00 4.80
C LEU A 99 20.85 -15.32 5.49
N PRO A 100 21.02 -15.48 6.83
CA PRO A 100 20.59 -16.71 7.51
C PRO A 100 19.07 -16.96 7.38
N PRO A 101 18.17 -16.02 7.67
CA PRO A 101 16.74 -16.17 7.46
C PRO A 101 16.36 -16.49 6.01
N PHE A 102 17.03 -15.88 5.04
CA PHE A 102 16.82 -16.15 3.62
C PHE A 102 17.15 -17.60 3.25
N ILE A 103 18.31 -18.10 3.67
CA ILE A 103 18.74 -19.48 3.38
C ILE A 103 17.76 -20.48 4.06
N GLU A 104 17.37 -20.22 5.30
CA GLU A 104 16.46 -21.06 6.05
C GLU A 104 15.08 -21.13 5.39
N LEU A 105 14.51 -20.00 5.04
CA LEU A 105 13.21 -19.91 4.36
C LEU A 105 13.25 -20.64 3.02
N VAL A 106 14.23 -20.33 2.17
CA VAL A 106 14.33 -20.91 0.83
C VAL A 106 14.53 -22.41 0.88
N ARG A 107 15.38 -22.90 1.78
CA ARG A 107 15.57 -24.34 1.99
C ARG A 107 14.26 -25.02 2.38
N TRP A 108 13.54 -24.47 3.33
CA TRP A 108 12.26 -25.00 3.79
C TRP A 108 11.18 -25.00 2.68
N LEU A 109 11.09 -23.92 1.89
CA LEU A 109 10.16 -23.86 0.75
C LEU A 109 10.43 -24.94 -0.29
N ILE A 110 11.70 -25.22 -0.59
CA ILE A 110 12.10 -26.25 -1.57
C ILE A 110 11.92 -27.65 -1.01
N GLN A 111 12.38 -27.92 0.21
CA GLN A 111 12.47 -29.26 0.77
C GLN A 111 11.15 -29.74 1.38
N GLU A 112 10.47 -28.88 2.16
CA GLU A 112 9.25 -29.24 2.88
C GLU A 112 7.97 -28.91 2.10
N LYS A 113 7.97 -27.80 1.33
CA LYS A 113 6.78 -27.38 0.59
C LYS A 113 6.85 -27.72 -0.90
N SER A 114 7.98 -28.23 -1.40
CA SER A 114 8.19 -28.60 -2.81
C SER A 114 7.86 -27.47 -3.78
N MET A 115 8.13 -26.21 -3.39
CA MET A 115 7.84 -25.04 -4.20
C MET A 115 8.96 -24.71 -5.17
N ILE A 116 8.60 -24.12 -6.31
CA ILE A 116 9.51 -23.53 -7.29
C ILE A 116 9.88 -22.13 -6.80
N VAL A 117 11.11 -21.93 -6.36
CA VAL A 117 11.55 -20.65 -5.80
C VAL A 117 12.27 -19.81 -6.86
N PHE A 118 11.79 -18.59 -7.03
CA PHE A 118 12.39 -17.57 -7.87
C PHE A 118 13.13 -16.54 -7.00
N VAL A 119 14.28 -16.10 -7.47
CA VAL A 119 15.10 -15.05 -6.83
C VAL A 119 15.67 -14.12 -7.89
N GLU A 120 15.99 -12.90 -7.50
CA GLU A 120 16.67 -11.97 -8.40
C GLU A 120 18.07 -12.49 -8.77
N HIS A 121 18.51 -12.26 -9.99
CA HIS A 121 19.82 -12.74 -10.49
C HIS A 121 20.99 -12.22 -9.63
N SER A 122 20.89 -11.03 -9.09
CA SER A 122 21.83 -10.46 -8.14
C SER A 122 22.10 -11.35 -6.90
N VAL A 123 21.13 -12.17 -6.50
CA VAL A 123 21.27 -13.14 -5.40
C VAL A 123 22.19 -14.28 -5.79
N MET A 124 22.18 -14.71 -7.06
CA MET A 124 23.04 -15.77 -7.57
C MET A 124 24.53 -15.34 -7.69
N GLU A 125 24.73 -14.02 -7.83
CA GLU A 125 26.07 -13.41 -7.93
C GLU A 125 26.60 -12.90 -6.58
N ASP A 126 25.79 -12.96 -5.52
CA ASP A 126 26.17 -12.48 -4.20
C ASP A 126 27.32 -13.34 -3.62
N THR A 127 28.50 -12.72 -3.50
CA THR A 127 29.73 -13.39 -3.03
C THR A 127 29.62 -13.94 -1.61
N MET A 128 28.79 -13.28 -0.77
CA MET A 128 28.56 -13.69 0.61
C MET A 128 27.73 -14.97 0.67
N LEU A 129 26.69 -15.05 -0.16
CA LEU A 129 25.90 -16.28 -0.31
C LEU A 129 26.70 -17.41 -0.93
N SER A 130 27.50 -17.12 -1.94
CA SER A 130 28.34 -18.11 -2.65
C SER A 130 29.40 -18.76 -1.74
N SER A 131 29.81 -18.12 -0.65
CA SER A 131 30.69 -18.68 0.37
C SER A 131 30.01 -19.55 1.43
N ASN A 132 28.65 -19.54 1.47
CA ASN A 132 27.87 -20.27 2.46
C ASN A 132 27.52 -21.68 1.96
N SER A 133 27.97 -22.72 2.68
CA SER A 133 27.70 -24.12 2.30
C SER A 133 26.20 -24.43 2.21
N GLY A 134 25.39 -23.88 3.12
CA GLY A 134 23.95 -24.09 3.11
C GLY A 134 23.26 -23.47 1.91
N PHE A 135 23.77 -22.36 1.36
CA PHE A 135 23.27 -21.78 0.12
C PHE A 135 23.67 -22.61 -1.09
N MET A 136 24.89 -23.12 -1.11
CA MET A 136 25.40 -23.94 -2.23
C MET A 136 24.56 -25.21 -2.46
N GLU A 137 24.01 -25.82 -1.40
CA GLU A 137 23.11 -26.99 -1.50
C GLU A 137 21.79 -26.70 -2.22
N ILE A 138 21.30 -25.47 -2.13
CA ILE A 138 19.98 -25.06 -2.69
C ILE A 138 20.12 -24.26 -3.98
N ARG A 139 21.28 -23.71 -4.26
CA ARG A 139 21.56 -22.79 -5.39
C ARG A 139 21.08 -23.33 -6.73
N GLU A 140 21.38 -24.59 -7.02
CA GLU A 140 21.02 -25.23 -8.30
C GLU A 140 19.51 -25.45 -8.47
N LYS A 141 18.75 -25.40 -7.38
CA LYS A 141 17.28 -25.56 -7.38
C LYS A 141 16.54 -24.23 -7.49
N LEU A 142 17.27 -23.09 -7.49
CA LEU A 142 16.69 -21.76 -7.61
C LEU A 142 16.51 -21.36 -9.07
N ASN A 143 15.40 -20.72 -9.35
CA ASN A 143 15.17 -20.05 -10.62
C ASN A 143 15.51 -18.57 -10.45
N SER A 144 16.34 -18.03 -11.35
CA SER A 144 16.70 -16.61 -11.31
C SER A 144 15.99 -15.83 -12.41
N PHE A 145 15.69 -14.56 -12.13
CA PHE A 145 15.18 -13.61 -13.11
C PHE A 145 16.03 -12.33 -13.11
N GLN A 146 16.02 -11.63 -14.23
CA GLN A 146 16.64 -10.30 -14.35
C GLN A 146 15.53 -9.26 -14.50
N ASP A 147 15.52 -8.26 -13.59
CA ASP A 147 14.65 -7.12 -13.71
C ASP A 147 14.77 -6.45 -15.09
N SER A 148 13.68 -5.94 -15.61
CA SER A 148 13.57 -5.30 -16.94
C SER A 148 13.79 -6.22 -18.16
N LYS A 149 14.10 -7.52 -17.98
CA LYS A 149 14.25 -8.49 -19.07
C LYS A 149 13.21 -9.60 -19.03
N ASP A 150 12.88 -10.06 -17.84
CA ASP A 150 12.00 -11.20 -17.63
C ASP A 150 10.62 -10.74 -17.19
N ASP A 151 9.58 -11.23 -17.87
CA ASP A 151 8.20 -11.05 -17.42
C ASP A 151 7.84 -12.13 -16.39
N LEU A 152 7.47 -11.67 -15.20
CA LEU A 152 7.10 -12.49 -14.05
C LEU A 152 5.56 -12.62 -13.87
N THR A 153 4.77 -11.90 -14.66
CA THR A 153 3.34 -11.66 -14.39
C THR A 153 2.54 -12.94 -14.17
N ASP A 154 2.78 -14.00 -14.98
CA ASP A 154 2.06 -15.27 -14.91
C ASP A 154 2.91 -16.44 -14.37
N LYS A 155 4.11 -16.14 -13.87
CA LYS A 155 5.04 -17.17 -13.39
C LYS A 155 5.03 -17.31 -11.87
N ILE A 156 4.58 -16.31 -11.16
CA ILE A 156 4.65 -16.22 -9.69
C ILE A 156 3.25 -16.25 -9.09
N ASP A 157 3.01 -17.23 -8.23
CA ASP A 157 1.75 -17.34 -7.50
C ASP A 157 1.74 -16.52 -6.22
N PHE A 158 2.91 -16.34 -5.58
CA PHE A 158 3.05 -15.78 -4.24
C PHE A 158 4.41 -15.07 -4.09
N ILE A 159 4.45 -13.99 -3.34
CA ILE A 159 5.68 -13.23 -3.07
C ILE A 159 5.97 -13.23 -1.58
N ILE A 160 7.22 -13.49 -1.21
CA ILE A 160 7.73 -13.32 0.16
C ILE A 160 8.83 -12.28 0.14
N CYS A 161 8.67 -11.24 0.97
CA CYS A 161 9.67 -10.20 1.18
C CYS A 161 10.37 -10.40 2.54
N LEU A 162 11.71 -10.38 2.54
CA LEU A 162 12.54 -10.41 3.75
C LEU A 162 13.27 -9.07 3.90
N GLY A 163 12.85 -8.24 4.83
CA GLY A 163 13.45 -6.92 5.07
C GLY A 163 12.46 -5.91 5.60
N GLY A 164 12.64 -4.62 5.29
CA GLY A 164 11.71 -3.56 5.65
C GLY A 164 10.79 -3.16 4.50
N ASP A 165 10.05 -2.07 4.69
CA ASP A 165 9.06 -1.54 3.75
C ASP A 165 9.62 -1.33 2.33
N GLY A 166 10.88 -0.89 2.21
CA GLY A 166 11.55 -0.73 0.91
C GLY A 166 11.66 -2.00 0.08
N THR A 167 11.66 -3.18 0.72
CA THR A 167 11.66 -4.48 0.02
C THR A 167 10.31 -4.77 -0.61
N LEU A 168 9.22 -4.44 0.08
CA LEU A 168 7.87 -4.56 -0.47
C LEU A 168 7.59 -3.52 -1.56
N LEU A 169 8.09 -2.29 -1.42
CA LEU A 169 8.02 -1.27 -2.48
C LEU A 169 8.72 -1.76 -3.75
N TYR A 170 9.85 -2.44 -3.62
CA TYR A 170 10.54 -3.06 -4.76
C TYR A 170 9.70 -4.19 -5.38
N ALA A 171 9.08 -5.05 -4.57
CA ALA A 171 8.14 -6.07 -5.07
C ALA A 171 6.98 -5.44 -5.86
N SER A 172 6.41 -4.33 -5.37
CA SER A 172 5.36 -3.59 -6.09
C SER A 172 5.83 -3.04 -7.44
N LEU A 173 7.09 -2.59 -7.51
CA LEU A 173 7.68 -2.03 -8.73
C LEU A 173 7.89 -3.08 -9.81
N LEU A 174 8.27 -4.31 -9.44
CA LEU A 174 8.47 -5.41 -10.39
C LEU A 174 7.20 -5.78 -11.16
N PHE A 175 6.01 -5.54 -10.58
CA PHE A 175 4.74 -5.91 -11.17
C PHE A 175 3.91 -4.66 -11.52
N GLN A 176 4.04 -4.20 -12.76
CA GLN A 176 3.32 -3.01 -13.26
C GLN A 176 1.87 -3.30 -13.71
N GLN A 177 1.40 -4.52 -13.50
CA GLN A 177 0.02 -4.97 -13.69
C GLN A 177 -0.46 -5.74 -12.46
N SER A 178 -1.05 -6.92 -12.65
CA SER A 178 -1.48 -7.78 -11.53
C SER A 178 -0.29 -8.19 -10.66
N VAL A 179 -0.43 -8.03 -9.36
CA VAL A 179 0.58 -8.42 -8.38
C VAL A 179 0.11 -9.68 -7.66
N PRO A 180 0.93 -10.73 -7.57
CA PRO A 180 0.65 -11.86 -6.69
C PRO A 180 0.51 -11.41 -5.22
N PRO A 181 -0.20 -12.17 -4.37
CA PRO A 181 -0.26 -11.87 -2.93
C PRO A 181 1.12 -11.77 -2.31
N VAL A 182 1.35 -10.74 -1.49
CA VAL A 182 2.64 -10.44 -0.88
C VAL A 182 2.60 -10.65 0.62
N MET A 183 3.49 -11.47 1.14
CA MET A 183 3.79 -11.64 2.54
C MET A 183 5.13 -10.99 2.86
N ALA A 184 5.18 -10.12 3.87
CA ALA A 184 6.38 -9.37 4.16
C ALA A 184 6.82 -9.53 5.62
N PHE A 185 8.04 -10.02 5.80
CA PHE A 185 8.68 -10.24 7.11
C PHE A 185 9.64 -9.09 7.42
N HIS A 186 9.50 -8.49 8.58
CA HIS A 186 10.54 -7.63 9.14
C HIS A 186 11.58 -8.47 9.91
N LEU A 187 12.85 -8.12 9.78
CA LEU A 187 13.98 -8.77 10.45
C LEU A 187 14.64 -7.89 11.51
N GLY A 188 14.05 -6.73 11.75
CA GLY A 188 14.43 -5.74 12.74
C GLY A 188 13.20 -5.08 13.32
N SER A 189 13.14 -3.73 13.30
CA SER A 189 11.94 -2.99 13.70
C SER A 189 10.76 -3.28 12.76
N LEU A 190 9.56 -3.29 13.31
CA LEU A 190 8.32 -3.36 12.55
C LEU A 190 8.25 -2.20 11.55
N GLY A 191 7.74 -2.47 10.36
CA GLY A 191 7.40 -1.46 9.36
C GLY A 191 5.89 -1.36 9.14
N PHE A 192 5.45 -0.37 8.37
CA PHE A 192 4.04 -0.22 7.99
C PHE A 192 3.56 -1.26 6.97
N LEU A 193 4.50 -1.84 6.22
CA LEU A 193 4.21 -2.80 5.16
C LEU A 193 4.68 -4.22 5.48
N THR A 194 5.37 -4.42 6.60
CA THR A 194 6.03 -5.69 6.97
C THR A 194 5.52 -6.20 8.33
N PRO A 195 4.27 -6.69 8.41
CA PRO A 195 3.64 -7.03 9.70
C PRO A 195 4.12 -8.35 10.31
N PHE A 196 4.82 -9.20 9.55
CA PHE A 196 5.20 -10.53 10.00
C PHE A 196 6.56 -10.55 10.69
N LYS A 197 6.63 -11.24 11.86
CA LYS A 197 7.90 -11.62 12.51
C LYS A 197 8.40 -12.93 11.92
N PHE A 198 9.72 -13.05 11.76
CA PHE A 198 10.31 -14.22 11.13
C PHE A 198 10.32 -15.48 12.02
N ASP A 199 10.28 -15.33 13.33
CA ASP A 199 10.46 -16.42 14.31
C ASP A 199 9.56 -17.65 14.06
N ASN A 200 8.33 -17.44 13.58
CA ASN A 200 7.32 -18.47 13.32
C ASN A 200 6.96 -18.59 11.83
N PHE A 201 7.89 -18.29 10.93
CA PHE A 201 7.61 -18.17 9.50
C PHE A 201 6.98 -19.44 8.90
N GLN A 202 7.38 -20.63 9.34
CA GLN A 202 6.89 -21.92 8.82
C GLN A 202 5.38 -22.06 9.02
N GLN A 203 4.89 -21.78 10.21
CA GLN A 203 3.46 -21.83 10.51
C GLN A 203 2.70 -20.73 9.75
N GLN A 204 3.24 -19.52 9.73
CA GLN A 204 2.60 -18.39 9.08
C GLN A 204 2.49 -18.57 7.57
N VAL A 205 3.56 -19.02 6.90
CA VAL A 205 3.55 -19.32 5.46
C VAL A 205 2.62 -20.51 5.17
N THR A 206 2.59 -21.53 6.02
CA THR A 206 1.66 -22.67 5.87
C THR A 206 0.21 -22.21 5.90
N ASN A 207 -0.17 -21.37 6.86
CA ASN A 207 -1.53 -20.81 6.96
C ASN A 207 -1.92 -20.03 5.70
N VAL A 208 -0.98 -19.28 5.12
CA VAL A 208 -1.20 -18.54 3.87
C VAL A 208 -1.40 -19.48 2.70
N LEU A 209 -0.56 -20.52 2.55
CA LEU A 209 -0.67 -21.52 1.49
C LEU A 209 -1.97 -22.32 1.58
N GLU A 210 -2.53 -22.51 2.77
CA GLU A 210 -3.82 -23.14 3.02
C GLU A 210 -5.02 -22.20 2.76
N GLY A 211 -4.77 -20.92 2.47
CA GLY A 211 -5.83 -19.94 2.18
C GLY A 211 -6.51 -19.35 3.42
N HIS A 212 -5.87 -19.39 4.58
CA HIS A 212 -6.42 -18.89 5.84
C HIS A 212 -5.91 -17.49 6.22
N ALA A 213 -5.64 -16.62 5.25
CA ALA A 213 -5.07 -15.31 5.50
C ALA A 213 -6.04 -14.16 5.18
N ALA A 214 -6.04 -13.11 6.02
CA ALA A 214 -6.66 -11.83 5.70
C ALA A 214 -5.80 -11.05 4.71
N LEU A 215 -6.43 -10.21 3.89
CA LEU A 215 -5.79 -9.39 2.88
C LEU A 215 -6.11 -7.91 3.05
N THR A 216 -5.13 -7.06 2.88
CA THR A 216 -5.31 -5.63 2.61
C THR A 216 -5.03 -5.35 1.14
N LEU A 217 -6.04 -4.88 0.42
CA LEU A 217 -5.87 -4.42 -0.96
C LEU A 217 -5.35 -2.98 -0.96
N ARG A 218 -4.04 -2.84 -1.10
CA ARG A 218 -3.42 -1.52 -1.13
C ARG A 218 -3.57 -0.90 -2.52
N SER A 219 -4.23 0.25 -2.62
CA SER A 219 -4.34 0.99 -3.87
C SER A 219 -2.97 1.45 -4.35
N ARG A 220 -2.81 1.55 -5.69
CA ARG A 220 -1.63 2.14 -6.32
C ARG A 220 -2.06 3.31 -7.18
N LEU A 221 -1.21 4.32 -7.30
CA LEU A 221 -1.42 5.42 -8.24
C LEU A 221 -0.77 5.08 -9.57
N ARG A 222 -1.48 5.38 -10.64
CA ARG A 222 -0.99 5.35 -12.01
C ARG A 222 -0.53 6.74 -12.39
N CYS A 223 0.75 6.88 -12.68
CA CYS A 223 1.41 8.11 -13.00
C CYS A 223 1.87 8.11 -14.45
N ILE A 224 1.55 9.17 -15.20
CA ILE A 224 1.93 9.35 -16.61
C ILE A 224 2.49 10.75 -16.77
N ILE A 225 3.73 10.86 -17.22
CA ILE A 225 4.29 12.15 -17.64
C ILE A 225 3.96 12.34 -19.11
N VAL A 226 3.18 13.38 -19.42
CA VAL A 226 2.84 13.78 -20.80
C VAL A 226 3.78 14.89 -21.21
N ARG A 227 4.68 14.59 -22.14
CA ARG A 227 5.66 15.54 -22.69
C ARG A 227 5.05 16.37 -23.82
N LYS A 228 5.37 17.66 -23.89
CA LYS A 228 4.88 18.56 -24.94
C LYS A 228 5.31 18.10 -26.33
N ASN A 229 6.53 17.62 -26.48
CA ASN A 229 7.19 17.35 -27.77
C ASN A 229 7.20 15.87 -28.17
N GLU A 230 6.53 14.99 -27.41
CA GLU A 230 6.44 13.57 -27.78
C GLU A 230 5.26 13.30 -28.71
N ASP A 231 5.47 12.35 -29.64
CA ASP A 231 4.43 11.85 -30.51
C ASP A 231 3.24 11.33 -29.69
N LYS A 232 2.10 11.97 -29.82
CA LYS A 232 0.85 11.61 -29.13
C LYS A 232 0.35 10.20 -29.48
N GLU A 233 0.87 9.62 -30.57
CA GLU A 233 0.52 8.28 -31.03
C GLU A 233 1.29 7.15 -30.31
N LYS A 234 2.40 7.47 -29.64
CA LYS A 234 3.14 6.49 -28.85
C LYS A 234 2.53 6.34 -27.45
N PRO A 235 2.32 5.10 -26.98
CA PRO A 235 1.85 4.87 -25.62
C PRO A 235 2.86 5.45 -24.62
N GLN A 236 2.43 6.42 -23.83
CA GLN A 236 3.26 7.00 -22.78
C GLN A 236 3.55 5.95 -21.70
N PRO A 237 4.81 5.81 -21.26
CA PRO A 237 5.13 4.90 -20.18
C PRO A 237 4.35 5.32 -18.93
N ASN A 238 3.63 4.36 -18.34
CA ASN A 238 2.97 4.57 -17.08
C ASN A 238 3.74 3.84 -15.96
N LEU A 239 3.84 4.51 -14.82
CA LEU A 239 4.45 3.95 -13.62
C LEU A 239 3.38 3.82 -12.54
N LEU A 240 3.33 2.66 -11.89
CA LEU A 240 2.49 2.43 -10.71
C LEU A 240 3.32 2.65 -9.45
N VAL A 241 2.81 3.47 -8.53
CA VAL A 241 3.42 3.71 -7.23
C VAL A 241 2.51 3.22 -6.11
N LEU A 242 3.10 2.68 -5.06
CA LEU A 242 2.39 2.17 -3.89
C LEU A 242 2.21 3.26 -2.83
N ASN A 243 3.23 4.06 -2.56
CA ASN A 243 3.20 5.14 -1.58
C ASN A 243 2.81 6.47 -2.23
N GLU A 244 3.70 7.07 -3.00
CA GLU A 244 3.52 8.43 -3.50
C GLU A 244 4.31 8.73 -4.77
N VAL A 245 3.83 9.74 -5.49
CA VAL A 245 4.63 10.49 -6.46
C VAL A 245 4.91 11.87 -5.88
N VAL A 246 6.15 12.30 -5.96
CA VAL A 246 6.63 13.59 -5.44
C VAL A 246 7.04 14.46 -6.61
N ILE A 247 6.60 15.70 -6.59
CA ILE A 247 7.05 16.77 -7.50
C ILE A 247 7.77 17.78 -6.63
N ASP A 248 9.04 18.02 -6.85
CA ASP A 248 9.84 18.95 -6.07
C ASP A 248 10.72 19.86 -6.94
N ARG A 249 11.35 20.84 -6.31
CA ARG A 249 12.21 21.83 -6.99
C ARG A 249 13.58 21.28 -7.37
N GLY A 250 13.91 20.03 -6.99
CA GLY A 250 15.24 19.46 -7.20
C GLY A 250 16.35 20.32 -6.64
N PRO A 251 17.47 20.50 -7.38
CA PRO A 251 18.60 21.32 -6.93
C PRO A 251 18.37 22.84 -7.06
N SER A 252 17.22 23.27 -7.57
CA SER A 252 16.91 24.69 -7.75
C SER A 252 16.78 25.41 -6.40
N PRO A 253 17.37 26.64 -6.24
CA PRO A 253 17.17 27.44 -5.05
C PRO A 253 15.80 28.15 -5.03
N TYR A 254 15.11 28.22 -6.17
CA TYR A 254 13.80 28.85 -6.29
C TYR A 254 12.69 27.90 -5.86
N LEU A 255 11.60 28.45 -5.30
CA LEU A 255 10.39 27.69 -5.00
C LEU A 255 9.77 27.14 -6.28
N SER A 256 9.25 25.94 -6.22
CA SER A 256 8.38 25.40 -7.28
C SER A 256 7.11 26.24 -7.37
N ASN A 257 6.63 26.46 -8.59
CA ASN A 257 5.31 27.01 -8.85
C ASN A 257 4.52 25.97 -9.68
N ILE A 258 3.60 25.27 -9.02
CA ILE A 258 2.94 24.07 -9.53
C ILE A 258 1.44 24.30 -9.62
N ASP A 259 0.86 24.15 -10.81
CA ASP A 259 -0.57 24.23 -11.03
C ASP A 259 -1.21 22.86 -10.85
N LEU A 260 -2.25 22.80 -10.02
CA LEU A 260 -3.02 21.62 -9.73
C LEU A 260 -4.40 21.68 -10.36
N PHE A 261 -4.75 20.65 -11.12
CA PHE A 261 -6.05 20.46 -11.73
C PHE A 261 -6.66 19.13 -11.26
N LEU A 262 -7.98 19.12 -11.09
CA LEU A 262 -8.76 17.94 -10.74
C LEU A 262 -9.89 17.78 -11.76
N ASP A 263 -9.93 16.64 -12.45
CA ASP A 263 -10.87 16.36 -13.55
C ASP A 263 -10.93 17.48 -14.59
N GLY A 264 -9.76 18.03 -14.93
CA GLY A 264 -9.61 19.12 -15.89
C GLY A 264 -9.92 20.51 -15.36
N LYS A 265 -10.47 20.64 -14.14
CA LYS A 265 -10.73 21.93 -13.50
C LYS A 265 -9.48 22.41 -12.74
N TYR A 266 -9.04 23.64 -13.02
CA TYR A 266 -8.01 24.30 -12.22
C TYR A 266 -8.49 24.46 -10.77
N ILE A 267 -7.62 24.07 -9.82
CA ILE A 267 -7.90 24.14 -8.38
C ILE A 267 -7.10 25.26 -7.74
N THR A 268 -5.76 25.20 -7.87
CA THR A 268 -4.85 26.16 -7.24
C THR A 268 -3.45 26.05 -7.82
N SER A 269 -2.63 27.10 -7.59
CA SER A 269 -1.19 27.05 -7.76
C SER A 269 -0.50 26.89 -6.40
N VAL A 270 0.45 25.99 -6.34
CA VAL A 270 1.24 25.67 -5.15
C VAL A 270 2.63 26.25 -5.29
N GLN A 271 2.97 27.19 -4.40
CA GLN A 271 4.33 27.71 -4.25
C GLN A 271 4.94 27.09 -3.00
N GLY A 272 6.07 26.41 -3.14
CA GLY A 272 6.74 25.72 -2.05
C GLY A 272 7.91 24.88 -2.54
N ASP A 273 8.43 24.01 -1.70
CA ASP A 273 9.48 23.07 -2.09
C ASP A 273 8.94 21.97 -3.01
N GLY A 274 7.64 21.68 -2.97
CA GLY A 274 7.02 20.70 -3.84
C GLY A 274 5.61 20.27 -3.41
N LEU A 275 5.18 19.16 -3.99
CA LEU A 275 3.86 18.56 -3.79
C LEU A 275 4.00 17.03 -3.75
N ILE A 276 3.36 16.39 -2.79
CA ILE A 276 3.25 14.94 -2.67
C ILE A 276 1.83 14.54 -3.05
N VAL A 277 1.68 13.59 -3.97
CA VAL A 277 0.41 12.90 -4.21
C VAL A 277 0.56 11.47 -3.75
N SER A 278 -0.17 11.08 -2.70
CA SER A 278 -0.01 9.78 -2.06
C SER A 278 -1.29 8.95 -2.04
N THR A 279 -1.10 7.64 -1.96
CA THR A 279 -2.14 6.68 -1.61
C THR A 279 -2.42 6.76 -0.11
N PRO A 280 -3.49 6.12 0.40
CA PRO A 280 -3.67 5.92 1.83
C PRO A 280 -2.48 5.16 2.47
N THR A 281 -1.91 4.17 1.79
CA THR A 281 -0.69 3.49 2.24
C THR A 281 0.48 4.48 2.40
N GLY A 282 0.70 5.36 1.43
CA GLY A 282 1.75 6.39 1.48
C GLY A 282 1.47 7.51 2.47
N SER A 283 0.26 7.61 3.03
CA SER A 283 -0.05 8.64 4.04
C SER A 283 0.82 8.54 5.29
N THR A 284 1.36 7.37 5.59
CA THR A 284 2.27 7.11 6.71
C THR A 284 3.75 7.12 6.32
N ALA A 285 4.06 7.40 5.03
CA ALA A 285 5.42 7.52 4.51
C ALA A 285 5.89 9.00 4.48
N TYR A 286 6.29 9.52 3.32
CA TYR A 286 6.78 10.91 3.23
C TYR A 286 5.68 11.95 3.56
N ALA A 287 4.43 11.66 3.23
CA ALA A 287 3.31 12.56 3.47
C ALA A 287 3.12 12.89 4.97
N VAL A 288 3.27 11.92 5.89
CA VAL A 288 3.15 12.17 7.33
C VAL A 288 4.24 13.12 7.83
N ALA A 289 5.47 12.99 7.32
CA ALA A 289 6.57 13.90 7.64
C ALA A 289 6.32 15.32 7.11
N ALA A 290 5.56 15.47 6.03
CA ALA A 290 5.11 16.75 5.50
C ALA A 290 3.84 17.29 6.19
N GLY A 291 3.39 16.67 7.29
CA GLY A 291 2.27 17.14 8.10
C GLY A 291 0.89 16.64 7.64
N ALA A 292 0.83 15.60 6.83
CA ALA A 292 -0.42 14.98 6.41
C ALA A 292 -1.06 14.14 7.52
N SER A 293 -2.37 13.93 7.42
CA SER A 293 -3.10 12.99 8.27
C SER A 293 -2.87 11.55 7.80
N MET A 294 -2.84 10.62 8.74
CA MET A 294 -2.72 9.20 8.46
C MET A 294 -4.07 8.65 8.02
N ILE A 295 -4.09 7.93 6.90
CA ILE A 295 -5.30 7.34 6.30
C ILE A 295 -5.16 5.82 6.31
N HIS A 296 -6.18 5.13 6.82
CA HIS A 296 -6.21 3.66 6.77
C HIS A 296 -6.16 3.16 5.32
N PRO A 297 -5.37 2.12 4.99
CA PRO A 297 -5.18 1.63 3.62
C PRO A 297 -6.46 1.25 2.86
N SER A 298 -7.52 0.90 3.57
CA SER A 298 -8.82 0.52 2.97
C SER A 298 -9.69 1.71 2.58
N VAL A 299 -9.30 2.95 2.90
CA VAL A 299 -10.08 4.15 2.52
C VAL A 299 -9.79 4.50 1.05
N PRO A 300 -10.80 4.56 0.16
CA PRO A 300 -10.58 4.85 -1.26
C PRO A 300 -10.37 6.34 -1.48
N ALA A 301 -9.15 6.81 -1.34
CA ALA A 301 -8.79 8.22 -1.42
C ALA A 301 -7.42 8.42 -2.08
N ILE A 302 -7.18 9.65 -2.53
CA ILE A 302 -5.87 10.19 -2.90
C ILE A 302 -5.61 11.39 -1.99
N MET A 303 -4.43 11.50 -1.44
CA MET A 303 -4.03 12.63 -0.62
C MET A 303 -3.05 13.53 -1.38
N VAL A 304 -3.24 14.83 -1.28
CA VAL A 304 -2.37 15.85 -1.87
C VAL A 304 -1.80 16.70 -0.74
N THR A 305 -0.49 16.63 -0.57
CA THR A 305 0.22 17.25 0.56
C THR A 305 1.30 18.21 0.03
N PRO A 306 1.28 19.50 0.38
CA PRO A 306 2.33 20.42 -0.01
C PRO A 306 3.60 20.17 0.83
N ILE A 307 4.76 20.42 0.23
CA ILE A 307 6.06 20.40 0.92
C ILE A 307 6.46 21.86 1.18
N CYS A 308 6.57 22.24 2.45
CA CYS A 308 6.98 23.59 2.87
C CYS A 308 6.30 24.71 2.05
N PRO A 309 4.96 24.76 1.98
CA PRO A 309 4.27 25.75 1.16
C PRO A 309 4.49 27.16 1.70
N HIS A 310 4.67 28.13 0.79
CA HIS A 310 4.75 29.54 1.13
C HIS A 310 3.42 30.06 1.68
N SER A 311 2.29 29.56 1.17
CA SER A 311 0.96 29.87 1.70
C SER A 311 0.69 29.11 2.99
N LEU A 312 0.50 29.81 4.10
CA LEU A 312 0.21 29.23 5.41
C LEU A 312 -1.19 28.61 5.51
N SER A 313 -2.08 28.89 4.57
CA SER A 313 -3.44 28.34 4.51
C SER A 313 -3.54 27.01 3.77
N PHE A 314 -2.52 26.65 2.97
CA PHE A 314 -2.54 25.37 2.27
C PHE A 314 -2.29 24.23 3.25
N ARG A 315 -3.23 23.33 3.33
CA ARG A 315 -3.20 22.13 4.18
C ARG A 315 -3.29 20.89 3.30
N PRO A 316 -2.78 19.75 3.73
CA PRO A 316 -3.05 18.49 3.05
C PRO A 316 -4.55 18.29 2.83
N ILE A 317 -4.93 17.89 1.63
CA ILE A 317 -6.31 17.61 1.25
C ILE A 317 -6.46 16.16 0.82
N VAL A 318 -7.65 15.61 1.07
CA VAL A 318 -8.03 14.26 0.67
C VAL A 318 -9.11 14.37 -0.40
N VAL A 319 -8.89 13.72 -1.53
CA VAL A 319 -9.83 13.69 -2.66
C VAL A 319 -10.25 12.25 -2.96
N PRO A 320 -11.41 12.01 -3.59
CA PRO A 320 -11.85 10.66 -3.93
C PRO A 320 -10.87 9.95 -4.86
N ALA A 321 -10.73 8.63 -4.70
CA ALA A 321 -9.83 7.82 -5.53
C ALA A 321 -10.20 7.78 -7.03
N GLY A 322 -11.46 8.12 -7.37
CA GLY A 322 -11.96 8.09 -8.76
C GLY A 322 -11.60 9.31 -9.62
N VAL A 323 -10.88 10.30 -9.08
CA VAL A 323 -10.54 11.54 -9.81
C VAL A 323 -9.22 11.42 -10.57
N GLU A 324 -9.05 12.25 -11.62
CA GLU A 324 -7.77 12.47 -12.28
C GLU A 324 -7.14 13.77 -11.77
N LEU A 325 -5.94 13.69 -11.23
CA LEU A 325 -5.10 14.84 -10.95
C LEU A 325 -4.20 15.11 -12.15
N LYS A 326 -4.16 16.36 -12.62
CA LYS A 326 -3.17 16.85 -13.56
C LYS A 326 -2.33 17.91 -12.87
N ILE A 327 -1.03 17.75 -12.94
CA ILE A 327 -0.05 18.61 -12.29
C ILE A 327 0.91 19.10 -13.35
N MET A 328 1.18 20.38 -13.39
CA MET A 328 2.11 20.99 -14.34
C MET A 328 2.77 22.21 -13.73
N LEU A 329 3.87 22.65 -14.33
CA LEU A 329 4.47 23.90 -13.93
C LEU A 329 3.59 25.08 -14.37
N SER A 330 3.45 26.08 -13.50
CA SER A 330 2.82 27.34 -13.87
C SER A 330 3.62 28.03 -14.96
N PRO A 331 2.99 28.81 -15.86
CA PRO A 331 3.69 29.60 -16.87
C PRO A 331 4.74 30.54 -16.28
N ASP A 332 4.53 31.00 -15.04
CA ASP A 332 5.43 31.89 -14.30
C ASP A 332 6.52 31.15 -13.51
N ALA A 333 6.66 29.85 -13.67
CA ALA A 333 7.68 29.06 -12.97
C ALA A 333 9.08 29.50 -13.45
N ARG A 334 9.99 29.69 -12.48
CA ARG A 334 11.36 30.18 -12.75
C ARG A 334 12.34 29.03 -13.04
N SER A 335 11.96 27.80 -12.76
CA SER A 335 12.79 26.60 -12.93
C SER A 335 11.92 25.42 -13.29
N THR A 336 12.56 24.36 -13.77
CA THR A 336 11.95 23.04 -13.94
C THR A 336 11.66 22.41 -12.57
N ALA A 337 10.81 21.38 -12.53
CA ALA A 337 10.61 20.54 -11.35
C ALA A 337 11.10 19.11 -11.62
N TRP A 338 11.20 18.33 -10.58
CA TRP A 338 11.60 16.93 -10.64
C TRP A 338 10.47 16.06 -10.10
N VAL A 339 10.23 14.93 -10.75
CA VAL A 339 9.22 13.97 -10.36
C VAL A 339 9.89 12.69 -9.96
N SER A 340 9.56 12.16 -8.77
CA SER A 340 10.03 10.86 -8.30
C SER A 340 8.86 9.95 -7.93
N PHE A 341 9.05 8.62 -8.09
CA PHE A 341 8.03 7.60 -7.96
C PHE A 341 8.47 6.60 -6.89
N ASP A 342 7.79 6.55 -5.74
CA ASP A 342 8.20 5.78 -4.55
C ASP A 342 9.70 5.99 -4.21
N GLY A 343 10.18 7.25 -4.31
CA GLY A 343 11.57 7.64 -4.07
C GLY A 343 12.58 7.16 -5.13
N ARG A 344 12.12 6.76 -6.32
CA ARG A 344 12.95 6.23 -7.42
C ARG A 344 12.59 6.90 -8.75
N ASN A 345 13.32 6.52 -9.82
CA ASN A 345 13.01 6.90 -11.21
C ASN A 345 12.78 8.40 -11.38
N GLN A 346 13.68 9.20 -10.82
CA GLN A 346 13.59 10.67 -10.90
C GLN A 346 13.64 11.16 -12.35
N GLN A 347 12.69 12.00 -12.73
CA GLN A 347 12.55 12.58 -14.06
C GLN A 347 12.31 14.08 -13.96
N GLU A 348 12.91 14.84 -14.86
CA GLU A 348 12.68 16.28 -14.95
C GLU A 348 11.33 16.57 -15.61
N LEU A 349 10.58 17.52 -15.05
CA LEU A 349 9.34 18.07 -15.59
C LEU A 349 9.61 19.48 -16.09
N CYS A 350 9.55 19.66 -17.40
CA CYS A 350 9.77 20.94 -18.06
C CYS A 350 8.48 21.77 -18.17
N ALA A 351 8.61 23.02 -18.59
CA ALA A 351 7.47 23.86 -18.94
C ALA A 351 6.62 23.19 -20.03
N ASP A 352 5.28 23.25 -19.87
CA ASP A 352 4.28 22.63 -20.74
C ASP A 352 4.18 21.09 -20.64
N ASP A 353 5.10 20.40 -19.95
CA ASP A 353 4.89 18.99 -19.57
C ASP A 353 3.83 18.92 -18.48
N SER A 354 3.18 17.75 -18.37
CA SER A 354 2.24 17.52 -17.27
C SER A 354 2.36 16.10 -16.73
N LEU A 355 2.20 15.99 -15.42
CA LEU A 355 2.03 14.71 -14.73
C LEU A 355 0.54 14.45 -14.54
N ARG A 356 0.05 13.31 -14.99
CA ARG A 356 -1.30 12.83 -14.72
C ARG A 356 -1.24 11.71 -13.70
N VAL A 357 -2.07 11.81 -12.67
CA VAL A 357 -2.15 10.83 -11.58
C VAL A 357 -3.59 10.36 -11.43
N THR A 358 -3.80 9.05 -11.49
CA THR A 358 -5.09 8.40 -11.27
C THR A 358 -4.90 7.16 -10.41
N THR A 359 -5.95 6.67 -9.78
CA THR A 359 -5.88 5.37 -9.09
C THR A 359 -5.82 4.24 -10.13
N SER A 360 -4.91 3.31 -9.92
CA SER A 360 -4.79 2.11 -10.75
C SER A 360 -5.88 1.09 -10.39
N ILE A 361 -6.32 0.32 -11.39
CA ILE A 361 -7.16 -0.86 -11.17
C ILE A 361 -6.37 -2.03 -10.55
N PHE A 362 -5.05 -2.01 -10.64
CA PHE A 362 -4.15 -3.04 -10.14
C PHE A 362 -3.69 -2.70 -8.72
N SER A 363 -4.45 -3.16 -7.73
CA SER A 363 -4.05 -3.06 -6.31
C SER A 363 -2.96 -4.06 -5.97
N LEU A 364 -2.22 -3.81 -4.88
CA LEU A 364 -1.28 -4.76 -4.30
C LEU A 364 -1.97 -5.51 -3.16
N PRO A 365 -2.13 -6.85 -3.26
CA PRO A 365 -2.70 -7.67 -2.20
C PRO A 365 -1.63 -7.97 -1.14
N SER A 366 -1.65 -7.23 -0.04
CA SER A 366 -0.76 -7.41 1.11
C SER A 366 -1.42 -8.35 2.11
N ILE A 367 -0.73 -9.42 2.49
CA ILE A 367 -1.22 -10.39 3.47
C ILE A 367 -1.06 -9.80 4.87
N CYS A 368 -2.10 -9.92 5.69
CA CYS A 368 -2.11 -9.46 7.07
C CYS A 368 -1.56 -10.53 8.00
N ALA A 369 -0.84 -10.12 9.04
CA ALA A 369 -0.39 -11.04 10.10
C ALA A 369 -1.55 -11.44 11.02
N GLN A 370 -2.45 -10.51 11.32
CA GLN A 370 -3.67 -10.71 12.10
C GLN A 370 -4.89 -10.35 11.23
N ASP A 371 -5.17 -9.06 11.12
CA ASP A 371 -6.23 -8.48 10.30
C ASP A 371 -5.85 -7.04 9.88
N GLN A 372 -6.64 -6.47 8.97
CA GLN A 372 -6.36 -5.15 8.42
C GLN A 372 -6.30 -4.02 9.46
N ILE A 373 -7.13 -4.10 10.49
CA ILE A 373 -7.25 -3.06 11.52
C ILE A 373 -6.12 -3.21 12.52
N SER A 374 -5.93 -4.41 13.07
CA SER A 374 -4.92 -4.69 14.09
C SER A 374 -3.52 -4.39 13.59
N ASP A 375 -3.16 -4.92 12.41
CA ASP A 375 -1.82 -4.71 11.83
C ASP A 375 -1.51 -3.21 11.60
N TRP A 376 -2.52 -2.41 11.19
CA TRP A 376 -2.30 -0.99 10.95
C TRP A 376 -2.11 -0.20 12.24
N PHE A 377 -2.91 -0.47 13.29
CA PHE A 377 -2.77 0.21 14.58
C PHE A 377 -1.50 -0.22 15.32
N ASP A 378 -1.10 -1.49 15.23
CA ASP A 378 0.17 -1.97 15.77
C ASP A 378 1.36 -1.26 15.09
N SER A 379 1.30 -1.09 13.77
CA SER A 379 2.31 -0.31 13.03
C SER A 379 2.35 1.16 13.45
N LEU A 380 1.19 1.81 13.68
CA LEU A 380 1.15 3.18 14.20
C LEU A 380 1.79 3.28 15.59
N ALA A 381 1.46 2.34 16.47
CA ALA A 381 1.96 2.32 17.84
C ALA A 381 3.48 2.11 17.88
N GLU A 382 4.02 1.15 17.13
CA GLU A 382 5.44 0.80 17.16
C GLU A 382 6.30 1.76 16.32
N CYS A 383 5.90 2.10 15.08
CA CYS A 383 6.73 2.90 14.19
C CYS A 383 6.72 4.39 14.53
N LEU A 384 5.58 4.92 14.98
CA LEU A 384 5.41 6.36 15.25
C LEU A 384 5.26 6.68 16.72
N HIS A 385 5.27 5.68 17.62
CA HIS A 385 4.95 5.86 19.05
C HIS A 385 3.64 6.64 19.23
N TRP A 386 2.65 6.35 18.41
CA TRP A 386 1.42 7.11 18.30
C TRP A 386 0.66 7.15 19.62
N ASN A 387 0.42 8.38 20.11
CA ASN A 387 -0.36 8.66 21.33
C ASN A 387 0.17 7.98 22.61
N VAL A 388 1.49 7.75 22.71
CA VAL A 388 2.10 7.20 23.92
C VAL A 388 2.13 8.27 25.01
N ARG A 389 1.27 8.12 26.02
CA ARG A 389 1.22 8.98 27.19
C ARG A 389 1.39 8.18 28.49
N LYS A 390 2.17 8.71 29.43
CA LYS A 390 2.12 8.21 30.81
C LYS A 390 0.75 8.55 31.40
N ARG A 391 0.08 7.58 32.01
CA ARG A 391 -1.16 7.84 32.76
C ARG A 391 -0.87 8.86 33.85
N GLN A 392 -1.72 9.88 33.99
CA GLN A 392 -1.67 10.78 35.11
C GLN A 392 -1.95 9.96 36.40
N LYS A 393 -1.17 10.18 37.44
CA LYS A 393 -1.43 9.56 38.75
C LYS A 393 -2.79 10.04 39.25
N HIS A 394 -3.50 9.15 39.95
CA HIS A 394 -4.77 9.50 40.59
C HIS A 394 -4.55 10.60 41.62
N PHE A 395 -5.50 11.49 41.82
CA PHE A 395 -5.38 12.64 42.76
C PHE A 395 -5.14 12.20 44.19
N GLU A 396 -5.60 11.00 44.61
CA GLU A 396 -5.37 10.42 45.94
C GLU A 396 -3.89 10.16 46.25
N GLU A 397 -3.08 9.75 45.27
CA GLU A 397 -1.63 9.56 45.48
C GLU A 397 -0.87 10.89 45.68
N LEU A 398 -1.47 12.02 45.27
CA LEU A 398 -0.89 13.36 45.50
C LEU A 398 -1.23 13.89 46.92
N SER A 399 -2.35 13.48 47.52
CA SER A 399 -2.73 13.85 48.88
C SER A 399 -1.82 13.19 49.94
N ASP A 400 -1.41 11.95 49.69
CA ASP A 400 -0.49 11.22 50.58
C ASP A 400 0.94 11.81 50.58
N LEU A 401 1.40 12.31 49.40
CA LEU A 401 2.68 13.02 49.27
C LEU A 401 2.64 14.41 49.93
N ALA A 402 1.49 15.07 50.00
CA ALA A 402 1.33 16.33 50.69
C ALA A 402 1.26 16.14 52.23
N HIS A 403 0.66 15.03 52.70
CA HIS A 403 0.63 14.69 54.12
C HIS A 403 2.02 14.32 54.66
N CYS A 404 2.80 13.50 53.92
CA CYS A 404 4.17 13.19 54.35
C CYS A 404 5.07 14.42 54.46
N LYS A 405 4.92 15.42 53.58
CA LYS A 405 5.69 16.68 53.68
C LYS A 405 5.24 17.58 54.83
N TYR A 406 4.00 17.46 55.27
CA TYR A 406 3.49 18.25 56.41
C TYR A 406 3.91 17.66 57.75
N GLU A 407 4.02 16.35 57.90
CA GLU A 407 4.51 15.68 59.09
C GLU A 407 6.02 15.88 59.30
N ASP A 408 6.82 15.86 58.22
CA ASP A 408 8.25 16.15 58.28
C ASP A 408 8.54 17.62 58.66
N SER A 409 7.68 18.59 58.30
CA SER A 409 7.83 19.99 58.70
C SER A 409 7.41 20.26 60.14
N LEU A 410 6.50 19.47 60.74
CA LEU A 410 6.12 19.57 62.14
C LEU A 410 7.16 18.93 63.10
N ASN A 411 7.84 17.87 62.63
CA ASN A 411 8.91 17.22 63.40
C ASN A 411 10.24 18.00 63.39
N SER A 412 10.46 18.87 62.39
CA SER A 412 11.66 19.74 62.36
C SER A 412 11.54 20.96 63.26
N THR A 413 10.34 21.45 63.54
CA THR A 413 10.13 22.62 64.46
C THR A 413 10.11 22.28 65.91
N SER A 414 10.06 21.00 66.34
CA SER A 414 10.04 20.58 67.73
C SER A 414 11.44 20.22 68.27
N LYS A 415 12.53 20.29 67.52
CA LYS A 415 13.87 20.00 67.87
C LYS A 415 14.76 21.20 68.23
N ASP A 416 14.32 22.42 67.90
CA ASP A 416 15.12 23.66 68.09
C ASP A 416 14.75 24.50 69.31
N THR A 417 13.96 23.94 70.30
CA THR A 417 13.51 24.74 71.41
C THR A 417 14.01 24.19 72.77
N LEU A 418 15.11 23.43 72.83
CA LEU A 418 15.70 23.00 74.08
C LEU A 418 17.24 23.06 74.04
N LEU A 419 17.81 24.27 74.04
CA LEU A 419 19.19 24.54 74.45
C LEU A 419 19.42 26.05 74.61
N VAL A 420 18.80 26.69 75.60
CA VAL A 420 19.37 27.88 76.31
C VAL A 420 18.85 27.83 77.73
N THR A 421 19.68 27.39 78.66
CA THR A 421 19.91 27.90 80.02
C THR A 421 20.88 26.97 80.77
N ASP A 422 21.96 27.47 81.07
CA ASP A 422 22.96 27.59 82.06
C ASP A 422 24.35 27.28 81.61
#